data_0825822a886422acb8a7f013f021e827
#
_entry.id   0825822a886422acb8a7f013f021e827
#
_cell.length_a   1.000
_cell.length_b   1.000
_cell.length_c   1.000
_cell.angle_alpha   90.00
_cell.angle_beta   90.00
_cell.angle_gamma   90.00
#
_symmetry.space_group_name_H-M   'P 1'
#
loop_
_entity.id
_entity.type
_entity.pdbx_description
1 polymer ?
#
loop_
_entity_poly.entity_id
_entity_poly.type
_entity_poly.pdbx_seq_one_letter_code
_entity_poly.pdbx_strand_id
1 'polypeptide(L)'
;FIQISDVTGAYGVSFIVAASAACLAGLIPLKWLEKLKLFPPVQVPKDFEHLPAEEIVPENSSRAEFKSPWPHIGFTLAMVALALTYGFLRRNQADFKDGPRVALIQGNFPSSMKHDPLEWQRIYTVHHGLTGQSVPMQPDLIVWPETMYREPIQIRDKDVTETDLLRIAPPIKSEARWLDSWERSETDNKFRTMAEMSGAAMVIGVDTWHATKKGLDRYNSAAFVSPQTGLTDRYDKMHRVVFGEYIPLKKEMPWLRKFTPFPEHFGIQKGEKAKLFKHGGWTFAPIICFEDTVPQLVGGISDGADEKIDLFVNVTNDGWFAGSSESDQHLITAMFRAIETRTPMVRAVNTGVSAIIDGDGAIREPEEFLIFNEEKRDENNRVIKEASLDREGSMIDPETGCWRKSMHAALISDVPLDNRTSFYTRTGDWFGLSCCFAAVFFFFAGLLQKKPQPVPTDSEVSQRN
;
A
#
# COMPACT_ATOMS: atom_id res chain seq x y z
N PHE A 1 -20.29 2.15 -3.07
CA PHE A 1 -19.93 3.38 -2.37
C PHE A 1 -18.52 3.83 -2.75
N ILE A 2 -17.49 2.99 -2.58
CA ILE A 2 -16.08 3.31 -2.86
C ILE A 2 -15.77 3.57 -4.35
N GLN A 3 -16.68 3.28 -5.26
CA GLN A 3 -16.49 3.46 -6.71
C GLN A 3 -16.25 4.90 -7.13
N ILE A 4 -16.68 5.89 -6.31
CA ILE A 4 -16.41 7.32 -6.58
C ILE A 4 -14.91 7.64 -6.57
N SER A 5 -14.08 6.73 -6.08
CA SER A 5 -12.62 6.93 -6.05
C SER A 5 -12.00 7.02 -7.44
N ASP A 6 -12.66 6.52 -8.49
CA ASP A 6 -12.21 6.74 -9.87
C ASP A 6 -12.45 8.18 -10.37
N VAL A 7 -13.12 9.02 -9.57
CA VAL A 7 -13.30 10.45 -9.81
C VAL A 7 -12.52 11.31 -8.83
N THR A 8 -12.63 11.00 -7.55
CA THR A 8 -12.16 11.86 -6.45
C THR A 8 -10.94 11.32 -5.71
N GLY A 9 -10.44 10.14 -6.08
CA GLY A 9 -9.55 9.36 -5.25
C GLY A 9 -10.25 8.89 -3.96
N ALA A 10 -9.52 8.23 -3.10
CA ALA A 10 -9.99 7.83 -1.76
C ALA A 10 -10.45 9.03 -0.89
N TYR A 11 -10.01 10.25 -1.24
CA TYR A 11 -10.38 11.47 -0.52
C TYR A 11 -11.88 11.77 -0.55
N GLY A 12 -12.58 11.48 -1.67
CA GLY A 12 -14.03 11.67 -1.75
C GLY A 12 -14.79 10.74 -0.80
N VAL A 13 -14.34 9.50 -0.67
CA VAL A 13 -14.89 8.53 0.29
C VAL A 13 -14.67 9.04 1.71
N SER A 14 -13.45 9.46 2.05
CA SER A 14 -13.11 10.02 3.36
C SER A 14 -13.94 11.27 3.67
N PHE A 15 -14.15 12.14 2.68
CA PHE A 15 -14.97 13.35 2.83
C PHE A 15 -16.42 13.01 3.18
N ILE A 16 -17.06 12.07 2.48
CA ILE A 16 -18.45 11.67 2.76
C ILE A 16 -18.55 11.03 4.14
N VAL A 17 -17.59 10.19 4.52
CA VAL A 17 -17.56 9.57 5.87
C VAL A 17 -17.43 10.65 6.96
N ALA A 18 -16.51 11.61 6.78
CA ALA A 18 -16.32 12.71 7.72
C ALA A 18 -17.56 13.62 7.81
N ALA A 19 -18.17 13.96 6.67
CA ALA A 19 -19.40 14.76 6.62
C ALA A 19 -20.57 14.04 7.31
N SER A 20 -20.69 12.72 7.12
CA SER A 20 -21.69 11.89 7.79
C SER A 20 -21.47 11.86 9.30
N ALA A 21 -20.24 11.68 9.74
CA ALA A 21 -19.86 11.70 11.16
C ALA A 21 -20.15 13.07 11.79
N ALA A 22 -19.81 14.17 11.11
CA ALA A 22 -20.09 15.53 11.57
C ALA A 22 -21.61 15.79 11.66
N CYS A 23 -22.39 15.31 10.68
CA CYS A 23 -23.84 15.41 10.70
C CYS A 23 -24.43 14.65 11.91
N LEU A 24 -24.00 13.41 12.14
CA LEU A 24 -24.44 12.61 13.30
C LEU A 24 -24.05 13.26 14.63
N ALA A 25 -22.84 13.79 14.74
CA ALA A 25 -22.38 14.50 15.93
C ALA A 25 -23.23 15.75 16.20
N GLY A 26 -23.65 16.47 15.15
CA GLY A 26 -24.55 17.63 15.27
C GLY A 26 -25.98 17.29 15.74
N LEU A 27 -26.39 16.04 15.67
CA LEU A 27 -27.70 15.57 16.19
C LEU A 27 -27.64 15.23 17.67
N ILE A 28 -26.45 15.12 18.28
CA ILE A 28 -26.33 14.78 19.70
C ILE A 28 -26.61 16.04 20.53
N PRO A 29 -27.65 16.03 21.44
CA PRO A 29 -27.94 17.19 22.26
C PRO A 29 -26.75 17.56 23.15
N LEU A 30 -26.37 18.84 23.18
CA LEU A 30 -25.21 19.33 23.96
C LEU A 30 -25.33 18.93 25.46
N LYS A 31 -26.57 18.93 26.02
CA LYS A 31 -26.81 18.48 27.38
C LYS A 31 -26.36 17.06 27.70
N TRP A 32 -26.33 16.18 26.66
CA TRP A 32 -25.84 14.80 26.82
C TRP A 32 -24.30 14.77 26.81
N LEU A 33 -23.67 15.60 26.00
CA LEU A 33 -22.21 15.72 25.92
C LEU A 33 -21.62 16.32 27.20
N GLU A 34 -22.32 17.29 27.80
CA GLU A 34 -22.01 17.85 29.12
C GLU A 34 -22.14 16.80 30.23
N LYS A 35 -23.25 16.03 30.24
CA LYS A 35 -23.46 14.91 31.18
C LYS A 35 -22.35 13.85 31.11
N LEU A 36 -21.83 13.58 29.91
CA LEU A 36 -20.74 12.64 29.67
C LEU A 36 -19.35 13.25 29.94
N LYS A 37 -19.28 14.52 30.40
CA LYS A 37 -18.03 15.26 30.66
C LYS A 37 -17.10 15.30 29.46
N LEU A 38 -17.62 15.27 28.24
CA LEU A 38 -16.86 15.33 26.99
C LEU A 38 -16.44 16.77 26.64
N PHE A 39 -17.03 17.78 27.31
CA PHE A 39 -16.56 19.16 27.28
C PHE A 39 -16.03 19.55 28.65
N PRO A 40 -14.90 20.28 28.72
CA PRO A 40 -14.48 20.86 29.98
C PRO A 40 -15.59 21.82 30.46
N PRO A 41 -15.90 21.86 31.77
CA PRO A 41 -16.82 22.83 32.30
C PRO A 41 -16.35 24.23 31.92
N VAL A 42 -17.29 25.11 31.55
CA VAL A 42 -16.99 26.51 31.31
C VAL A 42 -16.36 27.07 32.59
N GLN A 43 -15.07 27.39 32.55
CA GLN A 43 -14.41 28.05 33.67
C GLN A 43 -14.98 29.48 33.74
N VAL A 44 -15.91 29.70 34.66
CA VAL A 44 -16.39 31.04 35.00
C VAL A 44 -15.22 31.76 35.70
N PRO A 45 -14.75 32.92 35.19
CA PRO A 45 -13.75 33.68 35.91
C PRO A 45 -14.26 34.00 37.33
N LYS A 46 -13.40 33.91 38.34
CA LYS A 46 -13.74 34.11 39.75
C LYS A 46 -14.50 35.39 40.05
N ASP A 47 -14.27 36.44 39.26
CA ASP A 47 -14.92 37.74 39.38
C ASP A 47 -16.43 37.69 39.04
N PHE A 48 -16.94 36.60 38.46
CA PHE A 48 -18.31 36.42 38.03
C PHE A 48 -19.05 35.26 38.76
N GLU A 49 -18.37 34.57 39.71
CA GLU A 49 -18.94 33.46 40.46
C GLU A 49 -20.21 33.80 41.28
N HIS A 50 -20.44 35.09 41.53
CA HIS A 50 -21.56 35.61 42.30
C HIS A 50 -22.80 35.96 41.46
N LEU A 51 -22.70 35.86 40.13
CA LEU A 51 -23.80 36.15 39.22
C LEU A 51 -24.61 34.84 38.90
N PRO A 52 -25.93 34.92 38.69
CA PRO A 52 -26.70 33.79 38.20
C PRO A 52 -26.15 33.30 36.87
N ALA A 53 -26.18 31.98 36.63
CA ALA A 53 -25.62 31.37 35.41
C ALA A 53 -26.26 31.94 34.12
N GLU A 54 -27.47 32.48 34.21
CA GLU A 54 -28.19 33.14 33.10
C GLU A 54 -27.60 34.50 32.72
N GLU A 55 -26.94 35.19 33.66
CA GLU A 55 -26.28 36.49 33.43
C GLU A 55 -24.82 36.35 32.97
N ILE A 56 -24.19 35.22 33.27
CA ILE A 56 -22.76 34.97 32.97
C ILE A 56 -22.54 34.54 31.51
N VAL A 57 -23.56 33.91 30.90
CA VAL A 57 -23.52 33.54 29.49
C VAL A 57 -24.27 34.60 28.71
N PRO A 58 -23.60 35.51 27.99
CA PRO A 58 -24.32 36.45 27.12
C PRO A 58 -25.23 35.64 26.19
N GLU A 59 -26.51 36.01 26.11
CA GLU A 59 -27.51 35.41 25.20
C GLU A 59 -27.05 35.38 23.76
N ASN A 60 -25.99 36.13 23.44
CA ASN A 60 -25.25 36.21 22.17
C ASN A 60 -23.85 35.59 22.18
N SER A 61 -23.48 34.77 23.18
CA SER A 61 -22.31 33.92 22.96
C SER A 61 -22.66 33.03 21.77
N SER A 62 -22.08 33.35 20.62
CA SER A 62 -22.29 32.66 19.34
C SER A 62 -21.72 31.23 19.41
N ARG A 63 -22.32 30.41 20.25
CA ARG A 63 -22.44 29.00 19.94
C ARG A 63 -23.27 29.01 18.67
N ALA A 64 -22.67 28.66 17.54
CA ALA A 64 -23.38 28.55 16.29
C ALA A 64 -24.62 27.68 16.58
N GLU A 65 -25.76 28.32 16.85
CA GLU A 65 -27.00 27.61 16.93
C GLU A 65 -27.19 26.98 15.56
N PHE A 66 -27.07 25.69 15.51
CA PHE A 66 -27.53 24.91 14.38
C PHE A 66 -29.04 25.21 14.28
N LYS A 67 -29.36 26.29 13.54
CA LYS A 67 -30.77 26.79 13.41
C LYS A 67 -31.70 25.70 12.92
N SER A 68 -31.18 24.68 12.24
CA SER A 68 -31.89 23.46 11.86
C SER A 68 -30.88 22.40 11.40
N PRO A 69 -30.93 21.15 11.83
CA PRO A 69 -30.06 20.08 11.33
C PRO A 69 -30.46 19.58 9.93
N TRP A 70 -31.69 19.85 9.50
CA TRP A 70 -32.27 19.27 8.28
C TRP A 70 -31.50 19.55 7.00
N PRO A 71 -30.97 20.77 6.73
CA PRO A 71 -30.16 21.02 5.53
C PRO A 71 -28.89 20.18 5.50
N HIS A 72 -28.21 19.98 6.65
CA HIS A 72 -26.99 19.18 6.73
C HIS A 72 -27.29 17.69 6.55
N ILE A 73 -28.41 17.21 7.15
CA ILE A 73 -28.89 15.84 6.96
C ILE A 73 -29.23 15.62 5.47
N GLY A 74 -30.02 16.52 4.89
CA GLY A 74 -30.40 16.43 3.47
C GLY A 74 -29.20 16.42 2.54
N PHE A 75 -28.23 17.30 2.77
CA PHE A 75 -26.97 17.34 2.01
C PHE A 75 -26.16 16.05 2.13
N THR A 76 -25.98 15.55 3.35
CA THR A 76 -25.24 14.31 3.61
C THR A 76 -25.91 13.10 2.96
N LEU A 77 -27.25 12.98 3.11
CA LEU A 77 -28.00 11.91 2.46
C LEU A 77 -27.92 11.98 0.94
N ALA A 78 -27.98 13.18 0.38
CA ALA A 78 -27.82 13.38 -1.07
C ALA A 78 -26.43 12.94 -1.56
N MET A 79 -25.36 13.28 -0.84
CA MET A 79 -24.00 12.82 -1.16
C MET A 79 -23.89 11.30 -1.12
N VAL A 80 -24.41 10.67 -0.05
CA VAL A 80 -24.39 9.21 0.08
C VAL A 80 -25.20 8.58 -1.07
N ALA A 81 -26.40 9.09 -1.35
CA ALA A 81 -27.24 8.57 -2.44
C ALA A 81 -26.56 8.72 -3.81
N LEU A 82 -25.91 9.85 -4.07
CA LEU A 82 -25.14 10.07 -5.30
C LEU A 82 -23.97 9.09 -5.42
N ALA A 83 -23.22 8.88 -4.33
CA ALA A 83 -22.11 7.93 -4.32
C ALA A 83 -22.56 6.48 -4.55
N LEU A 84 -23.70 6.09 -3.95
CA LEU A 84 -24.27 4.76 -4.13
C LEU A 84 -24.81 4.58 -5.57
N THR A 85 -25.53 5.56 -6.09
CA THR A 85 -26.07 5.55 -7.46
C THR A 85 -24.93 5.52 -8.49
N TYR A 86 -23.93 6.38 -8.31
CA TYR A 86 -22.73 6.37 -9.14
C TYR A 86 -22.06 5.00 -9.12
N GLY A 87 -21.82 4.46 -7.91
CA GLY A 87 -21.18 3.16 -7.76
C GLY A 87 -21.96 2.02 -8.39
N PHE A 88 -23.30 2.02 -8.28
CA PHE A 88 -24.16 1.05 -8.95
C PHE A 88 -24.05 1.15 -10.48
N LEU A 89 -24.19 2.34 -11.02
CA LEU A 89 -24.09 2.57 -12.47
C LEU A 89 -22.69 2.19 -12.99
N ARG A 90 -21.65 2.54 -12.23
CA ARG A 90 -20.27 2.31 -12.64
C ARG A 90 -19.91 0.82 -12.65
N ARG A 91 -20.40 0.06 -11.68
CA ARG A 91 -20.24 -1.40 -11.66
C ARG A 91 -20.99 -2.09 -12.79
N ASN A 92 -22.19 -1.62 -13.12
CA ASN A 92 -22.97 -2.15 -14.26
C ASN A 92 -22.34 -1.85 -15.63
N GLN A 93 -21.38 -0.92 -15.72
CA GLN A 93 -20.58 -0.66 -16.92
C GLN A 93 -19.38 -1.62 -17.06
N ALA A 94 -19.11 -2.44 -16.04
CA ALA A 94 -18.00 -3.38 -16.09
C ALA A 94 -18.28 -4.47 -17.14
N ASP A 95 -17.34 -4.61 -18.08
CA ASP A 95 -17.27 -5.69 -19.06
C ASP A 95 -15.84 -6.27 -18.95
N PHE A 96 -15.68 -7.13 -17.96
CA PHE A 96 -14.37 -7.75 -17.70
C PHE A 96 -14.06 -8.78 -18.77
N LYS A 97 -12.86 -8.71 -19.30
CA LYS A 97 -12.32 -9.69 -20.25
C LYS A 97 -11.28 -10.56 -19.59
N ASP A 98 -11.15 -11.78 -20.09
CA ASP A 98 -10.10 -12.67 -19.62
C ASP A 98 -8.73 -12.08 -19.96
N GLY A 99 -7.88 -11.97 -18.95
CA GLY A 99 -6.51 -11.52 -19.03
C GLY A 99 -5.53 -12.68 -18.86
N PRO A 100 -4.28 -12.38 -18.48
CA PRO A 100 -3.28 -13.43 -18.24
C PRO A 100 -3.68 -14.29 -17.05
N ARG A 101 -3.37 -15.57 -17.17
CA ARG A 101 -3.44 -16.52 -16.04
C ARG A 101 -2.24 -16.30 -15.14
N VAL A 102 -2.46 -15.94 -13.88
CA VAL A 102 -1.39 -15.63 -12.94
C VAL A 102 -1.31 -16.66 -11.82
N ALA A 103 -0.09 -16.93 -11.35
CA ALA A 103 0.18 -17.70 -10.14
C ALA A 103 0.90 -16.80 -9.13
N LEU A 104 0.25 -16.53 -8.00
CA LEU A 104 0.79 -15.73 -6.90
C LEU A 104 1.35 -16.66 -5.84
N ILE A 105 2.65 -16.57 -5.59
CA ILE A 105 3.34 -17.45 -4.63
C ILE A 105 3.45 -16.73 -3.29
N GLN A 106 3.06 -17.40 -2.20
CA GLN A 106 3.11 -16.90 -0.83
C GLN A 106 3.97 -17.80 0.05
N GLY A 107 5.05 -17.25 0.61
CA GLY A 107 6.05 -18.04 1.32
C GLY A 107 5.90 -18.08 2.85
N ASN A 108 5.22 -17.11 3.45
CA ASN A 108 5.00 -17.01 4.90
C ASN A 108 6.26 -17.06 5.78
N PHE A 109 7.28 -16.34 5.40
CA PHE A 109 8.52 -16.26 6.19
C PHE A 109 8.56 -14.98 7.04
N PRO A 110 8.77 -15.09 8.38
CA PRO A 110 9.00 -13.92 9.24
C PRO A 110 10.16 -13.06 8.75
N SER A 111 10.08 -11.74 8.94
CA SER A 111 11.13 -10.80 8.50
C SER A 111 12.51 -11.11 9.12
N SER A 112 12.58 -11.72 10.31
CA SER A 112 13.82 -12.15 10.93
C SER A 112 14.55 -13.23 10.13
N MET A 113 13.83 -14.20 9.57
CA MET A 113 14.40 -15.28 8.75
C MET A 113 15.00 -14.77 7.44
N LYS A 114 14.40 -13.74 6.88
CA LYS A 114 14.89 -13.09 5.66
C LYS A 114 16.34 -12.61 5.76
N HIS A 115 16.78 -12.25 6.96
CA HIS A 115 18.14 -11.76 7.20
C HIS A 115 19.13 -12.85 7.64
N ASP A 116 18.64 -14.09 7.84
CA ASP A 116 19.51 -15.23 8.18
C ASP A 116 19.93 -15.99 6.91
N PRO A 117 21.20 -15.99 6.52
CA PRO A 117 21.68 -16.74 5.36
C PRO A 117 21.44 -18.26 5.45
N LEU A 118 21.29 -18.82 6.65
CA LEU A 118 21.00 -20.24 6.82
C LEU A 118 19.58 -20.60 6.39
N GLU A 119 18.65 -19.64 6.43
CA GLU A 119 17.26 -19.82 6.03
C GLU A 119 17.02 -19.57 4.54
N TRP A 120 17.97 -18.98 3.81
CA TRP A 120 17.80 -18.63 2.41
C TRP A 120 17.47 -19.83 1.52
N GLN A 121 18.13 -20.96 1.78
CA GLN A 121 17.84 -22.19 1.03
C GLN A 121 16.42 -22.70 1.27
N ARG A 122 15.91 -22.58 2.48
CA ARG A 122 14.54 -22.97 2.83
C ARG A 122 13.53 -22.02 2.15
N ILE A 123 13.75 -20.72 2.22
CA ILE A 123 12.92 -19.72 1.52
C ILE A 123 12.83 -20.04 0.02
N TYR A 124 14.00 -20.28 -0.61
CA TYR A 124 14.05 -20.65 -2.01
C TYR A 124 13.28 -21.95 -2.30
N THR A 125 13.51 -23.00 -1.50
CA THR A 125 12.90 -24.33 -1.70
C THR A 125 11.37 -24.26 -1.64
N VAL A 126 10.80 -23.52 -0.68
CA VAL A 126 9.35 -23.37 -0.56
C VAL A 126 8.78 -22.60 -1.77
N HIS A 127 9.35 -21.47 -2.13
CA HIS A 127 8.86 -20.70 -3.27
C HIS A 127 9.00 -21.46 -4.59
N HIS A 128 10.14 -22.14 -4.80
CA HIS A 128 10.37 -22.97 -5.98
C HIS A 128 9.42 -24.18 -6.02
N GLY A 129 9.18 -24.82 -4.87
CA GLY A 129 8.24 -25.93 -4.77
C GLY A 129 6.81 -25.52 -5.13
N LEU A 130 6.30 -24.42 -4.55
CA LEU A 130 4.98 -23.85 -4.88
C LEU A 130 4.89 -23.44 -6.35
N THR A 131 5.98 -22.87 -6.91
CA THR A 131 6.07 -22.58 -8.34
C THR A 131 5.89 -23.86 -9.17
N GLY A 132 6.62 -24.93 -8.83
CA GLY A 132 6.48 -26.22 -9.50
C GLY A 132 5.06 -26.80 -9.43
N GLN A 133 4.38 -26.63 -8.29
CA GLN A 133 2.99 -27.08 -8.13
C GLN A 133 2.00 -26.24 -8.95
N SER A 134 2.32 -25.00 -9.30
CA SER A 134 1.46 -24.14 -10.12
C SER A 134 1.61 -24.39 -11.63
N VAL A 135 2.72 -24.97 -12.08
CA VAL A 135 3.00 -25.23 -13.52
C VAL A 135 1.92 -26.03 -14.25
N PRO A 136 1.33 -27.10 -13.66
CA PRO A 136 0.27 -27.85 -14.32
C PRO A 136 -0.99 -27.02 -14.67
N MET A 137 -1.20 -25.88 -13.99
CA MET A 137 -2.30 -24.93 -14.25
C MET A 137 -1.98 -23.95 -15.37
N GLN A 138 -0.79 -24.07 -16.00
CA GLN A 138 -0.35 -23.29 -17.15
C GLN A 138 -0.45 -21.76 -16.96
N PRO A 139 0.16 -21.18 -15.92
CA PRO A 139 0.15 -19.73 -15.74
C PRO A 139 0.95 -19.05 -16.84
N ASP A 140 0.49 -17.87 -17.30
CA ASP A 140 1.26 -16.97 -18.17
C ASP A 140 2.30 -16.20 -17.38
N LEU A 141 1.99 -15.91 -16.11
CA LEU A 141 2.83 -15.12 -15.22
C LEU A 141 2.88 -15.74 -13.82
N ILE A 142 4.08 -15.92 -13.28
CA ILE A 142 4.31 -16.34 -11.89
C ILE A 142 4.91 -15.17 -11.11
N VAL A 143 4.37 -14.87 -9.92
CA VAL A 143 4.81 -13.72 -9.12
C VAL A 143 5.33 -14.18 -7.76
N TRP A 144 6.58 -13.85 -7.45
CA TRP A 144 7.19 -14.06 -6.13
C TRP A 144 7.17 -12.76 -5.32
N PRO A 145 6.93 -12.81 -4.00
CA PRO A 145 6.86 -11.64 -3.14
C PRO A 145 8.17 -10.86 -3.06
N GLU A 146 8.07 -9.66 -2.48
CA GLU A 146 9.16 -8.72 -2.25
C GLU A 146 10.36 -9.37 -1.58
N THR A 147 11.51 -9.32 -2.23
CA THR A 147 12.81 -9.79 -1.73
C THR A 147 12.83 -11.23 -1.19
N MET A 148 11.97 -12.11 -1.70
CA MET A 148 11.97 -13.52 -1.32
C MET A 148 13.01 -14.34 -2.09
N TYR A 149 13.46 -13.86 -3.25
CA TYR A 149 14.70 -14.36 -3.84
C TYR A 149 15.89 -13.65 -3.18
N ARG A 150 16.75 -14.39 -2.49
CA ARG A 150 17.73 -13.82 -1.57
C ARG A 150 19.12 -13.54 -2.15
N GLU A 151 19.44 -14.14 -3.29
CA GLU A 151 20.68 -13.82 -4.02
C GLU A 151 20.45 -12.56 -4.87
N PRO A 152 21.23 -11.48 -4.69
CA PRO A 152 20.98 -10.23 -5.39
C PRO A 152 21.31 -10.32 -6.89
N ILE A 153 20.60 -9.50 -7.68
CA ILE A 153 21.08 -9.15 -9.02
C ILE A 153 22.29 -8.24 -8.84
N GLN A 154 23.41 -8.60 -9.46
CA GLN A 154 24.65 -7.83 -9.38
C GLN A 154 24.92 -7.11 -10.69
N ILE A 155 25.08 -5.80 -10.63
CA ILE A 155 25.36 -4.92 -11.78
C ILE A 155 26.61 -4.13 -11.47
N ARG A 156 27.51 -4.08 -12.44
CA ARG A 156 28.78 -3.37 -12.32
C ARG A 156 28.92 -2.35 -13.47
N ASP A 157 29.23 -1.11 -13.13
CA ASP A 157 29.61 -0.12 -14.15
C ASP A 157 30.89 -0.57 -14.87
N LYS A 158 31.01 -0.25 -16.17
CA LYS A 158 32.10 -0.69 -17.02
C LYS A 158 33.47 -0.23 -16.54
N ASP A 159 33.53 0.87 -15.80
CA ASP A 159 34.76 1.48 -15.29
C ASP A 159 35.14 1.02 -13.87
N VAL A 160 34.31 0.22 -13.22
CA VAL A 160 34.60 -0.36 -11.89
C VAL A 160 35.55 -1.53 -12.03
N THR A 161 36.65 -1.49 -11.30
CA THR A 161 37.70 -2.54 -11.30
C THR A 161 37.47 -3.53 -10.15
N GLU A 162 38.22 -4.66 -10.15
CA GLU A 162 38.23 -5.60 -9.03
C GLU A 162 38.66 -4.92 -7.72
N THR A 163 39.67 -4.03 -7.79
CA THR A 163 40.14 -3.26 -6.64
C THR A 163 39.00 -2.38 -6.09
N ASP A 164 38.17 -1.79 -6.95
CA ASP A 164 37.00 -1.04 -6.53
C ASP A 164 35.96 -1.96 -5.86
N LEU A 165 35.73 -3.15 -6.42
CA LEU A 165 34.82 -4.16 -5.84
C LEU A 165 35.27 -4.60 -4.45
N LEU A 166 36.56 -4.82 -4.23
CA LEU A 166 37.10 -5.15 -2.92
C LEU A 166 36.95 -4.01 -1.92
N ARG A 167 37.14 -2.76 -2.37
CA ARG A 167 36.97 -1.58 -1.52
C ARG A 167 35.53 -1.38 -1.03
N ILE A 168 34.54 -1.70 -1.86
CA ILE A 168 33.12 -1.53 -1.52
C ILE A 168 32.49 -2.78 -0.93
N ALA A 169 33.25 -3.86 -0.80
CA ALA A 169 32.79 -5.11 -0.22
C ALA A 169 32.29 -4.90 1.22
N PRO A 170 31.17 -5.50 1.61
CA PRO A 170 30.83 -5.62 3.01
C PRO A 170 31.86 -6.53 3.71
N PRO A 171 31.86 -6.68 5.03
CA PRO A 171 32.70 -7.67 5.71
C PRO A 171 32.49 -9.06 5.11
N ILE A 172 33.47 -9.56 4.37
CA ILE A 172 33.38 -10.80 3.60
C ILE A 172 34.36 -11.85 4.15
N LYS A 173 33.99 -13.14 4.02
CA LYS A 173 34.83 -14.27 4.42
C LYS A 173 35.88 -14.64 3.35
N SER A 174 35.69 -14.27 2.09
CA SER A 174 36.56 -14.60 0.96
C SER A 174 36.43 -13.56 -0.15
N GLU A 175 37.56 -12.89 -0.46
CA GLU A 175 37.67 -11.95 -1.56
C GLU A 175 37.45 -12.64 -2.91
N ALA A 176 38.00 -13.84 -3.08
CA ALA A 176 37.82 -14.60 -4.33
C ALA A 176 36.37 -14.94 -4.62
N ARG A 177 35.58 -15.34 -3.60
CA ARG A 177 34.15 -15.59 -3.79
C ARG A 177 33.36 -14.31 -4.08
N TRP A 178 33.77 -13.20 -3.48
CA TRP A 178 33.16 -11.91 -3.74
C TRP A 178 33.37 -11.48 -5.20
N LEU A 179 34.60 -11.53 -5.70
CA LEU A 179 34.93 -11.20 -7.09
C LEU A 179 34.23 -12.15 -8.06
N ASP A 180 34.30 -13.46 -7.82
CA ASP A 180 33.65 -14.48 -8.64
C ASP A 180 32.14 -14.27 -8.75
N SER A 181 31.48 -13.81 -7.70
CA SER A 181 30.04 -13.52 -7.73
C SER A 181 29.67 -12.38 -8.69
N TRP A 182 30.57 -11.43 -8.95
CA TRP A 182 30.37 -10.33 -9.91
C TRP A 182 30.66 -10.70 -11.36
N GLU A 183 31.40 -11.78 -11.57
CA GLU A 183 31.70 -12.30 -12.92
C GLU A 183 30.67 -13.35 -13.37
N ARG A 184 30.13 -14.12 -12.43
CA ARG A 184 29.14 -15.15 -12.71
C ARG A 184 27.75 -14.59 -12.51
N SER A 185 26.98 -14.55 -13.58
CA SER A 185 25.57 -14.21 -13.55
C SER A 185 24.74 -15.39 -12.99
N GLU A 186 25.05 -15.86 -11.77
CA GLU A 186 24.37 -17.02 -11.18
C GLU A 186 22.88 -16.78 -11.02
N THR A 187 22.49 -15.58 -10.54
CA THR A 187 21.09 -15.16 -10.39
C THR A 187 20.37 -15.18 -11.74
N ASP A 188 20.96 -14.63 -12.79
CA ASP A 188 20.36 -14.62 -14.13
C ASP A 188 20.18 -16.02 -14.68
N ASN A 189 21.17 -16.91 -14.49
CA ASN A 189 21.08 -18.30 -14.93
C ASN A 189 19.99 -19.06 -14.18
N LYS A 190 19.86 -18.87 -12.85
CA LYS A 190 18.79 -19.46 -12.04
C LYS A 190 17.42 -18.92 -12.46
N PHE A 191 17.28 -17.63 -12.70
CA PHE A 191 16.04 -17.02 -13.16
C PHE A 191 15.63 -17.58 -14.53
N ARG A 192 16.57 -17.66 -15.48
CA ARG A 192 16.32 -18.27 -16.78
C ARG A 192 15.83 -19.71 -16.62
N THR A 193 16.54 -20.54 -15.85
CA THR A 193 16.18 -21.94 -15.63
C THR A 193 14.78 -22.06 -15.02
N MET A 194 14.43 -21.24 -14.02
CA MET A 194 13.10 -21.26 -13.41
C MET A 194 12.00 -20.91 -14.42
N ALA A 195 12.20 -19.87 -15.23
CA ALA A 195 11.24 -19.45 -16.25
C ALA A 195 11.11 -20.51 -17.38
N GLU A 196 12.21 -21.08 -17.84
CA GLU A 196 12.21 -22.17 -18.84
C GLU A 196 11.47 -23.42 -18.32
N MET A 197 11.73 -23.83 -17.06
CA MET A 197 11.08 -24.99 -16.46
C MET A 197 9.58 -24.78 -16.21
N SER A 198 9.18 -23.56 -15.87
CA SER A 198 7.76 -23.24 -15.65
C SER A 198 7.01 -22.96 -16.96
N GLY A 199 7.70 -22.61 -18.04
CA GLY A 199 7.10 -22.16 -19.29
C GLY A 199 6.40 -20.78 -19.19
N ALA A 200 6.47 -20.12 -18.05
CA ALA A 200 5.79 -18.87 -17.72
C ALA A 200 6.80 -17.71 -17.59
N ALA A 201 6.36 -16.47 -17.86
CA ALA A 201 7.09 -15.30 -17.42
C ALA A 201 7.05 -15.19 -15.87
N MET A 202 8.03 -14.54 -15.28
CA MET A 202 8.09 -14.37 -13.84
C MET A 202 8.34 -12.91 -13.46
N VAL A 203 7.68 -12.45 -12.39
CA VAL A 203 8.04 -11.25 -11.65
C VAL A 203 8.54 -11.68 -10.27
N ILE A 204 9.81 -11.40 -9.99
CA ILE A 204 10.49 -11.90 -8.80
C ILE A 204 10.97 -10.73 -7.94
N GLY A 205 10.50 -10.66 -6.69
CA GLY A 205 11.01 -9.69 -5.71
C GLY A 205 12.42 -10.06 -5.24
N VAL A 206 13.39 -9.19 -5.50
CA VAL A 206 14.82 -9.43 -5.31
C VAL A 206 15.56 -8.14 -4.94
N ASP A 207 16.66 -8.25 -4.20
CA ASP A 207 17.58 -7.13 -4.03
C ASP A 207 18.48 -6.96 -5.28
N THR A 208 18.78 -5.71 -5.65
CA THR A 208 19.79 -5.39 -6.68
C THR A 208 20.95 -4.64 -6.05
N TRP A 209 22.17 -5.07 -6.36
CA TRP A 209 23.41 -4.43 -5.97
C TRP A 209 24.07 -3.84 -7.21
N HIS A 210 24.29 -2.54 -7.19
CA HIS A 210 24.92 -1.82 -8.29
C HIS A 210 26.26 -1.24 -7.83
N ALA A 211 27.34 -1.81 -8.31
CA ALA A 211 28.70 -1.34 -8.03
C ALA A 211 29.03 -0.15 -8.95
N THR A 212 29.36 0.97 -8.33
CA THR A 212 29.79 2.20 -8.98
C THR A 212 31.16 2.63 -8.46
N LYS A 213 31.83 3.57 -9.12
CA LYS A 213 33.06 4.18 -8.58
C LYS A 213 32.88 4.84 -7.22
N LYS A 214 31.65 5.26 -6.89
CA LYS A 214 31.32 5.96 -5.64
C LYS A 214 31.02 4.99 -4.47
N GLY A 215 30.61 3.76 -4.79
CA GLY A 215 30.23 2.79 -3.77
C GLY A 215 29.29 1.71 -4.29
N LEU A 216 28.67 1.00 -3.36
CA LEU A 216 27.67 -0.03 -3.62
C LEU A 216 26.27 0.52 -3.35
N ASP A 217 25.53 0.77 -4.41
CA ASP A 217 24.12 1.13 -4.34
C ASP A 217 23.27 -0.13 -4.25
N ARG A 218 22.27 -0.11 -3.37
CA ARG A 218 21.33 -1.22 -3.14
C ARG A 218 19.93 -0.77 -3.49
N TYR A 219 19.20 -1.61 -4.23
CA TYR A 219 17.82 -1.37 -4.60
C TYR A 219 16.95 -2.55 -4.16
N ASN A 220 15.71 -2.26 -3.83
CA ASN A 220 14.64 -3.24 -3.72
C ASN A 220 13.98 -3.32 -5.09
N SER A 221 13.98 -4.48 -5.72
CA SER A 221 13.64 -4.60 -7.14
C SER A 221 12.60 -5.69 -7.39
N ALA A 222 11.80 -5.48 -8.43
CA ALA A 222 10.99 -6.50 -9.08
C ALA A 222 11.65 -6.85 -10.43
N ALA A 223 12.22 -8.05 -10.53
CA ALA A 223 12.88 -8.55 -11.72
C ALA A 223 11.84 -9.16 -12.66
N PHE A 224 11.89 -8.81 -13.94
CA PHE A 224 11.10 -9.45 -14.98
C PHE A 224 11.92 -10.47 -15.74
N VAL A 225 11.46 -11.71 -15.75
CA VAL A 225 12.15 -12.85 -16.34
C VAL A 225 11.24 -13.51 -17.39
N SER A 226 11.74 -13.66 -18.59
CA SER A 226 11.05 -14.33 -19.69
C SER A 226 11.62 -15.73 -19.91
N PRO A 227 10.80 -16.73 -20.21
CA PRO A 227 11.30 -18.07 -20.57
C PRO A 227 12.19 -18.07 -21.82
N GLN A 228 12.04 -17.08 -22.71
CA GLN A 228 12.82 -17.00 -23.95
C GLN A 228 14.17 -16.30 -23.77
N THR A 229 14.24 -15.30 -22.89
CA THR A 229 15.42 -14.40 -22.82
C THR A 229 16.07 -14.34 -21.44
N GLY A 230 15.47 -14.97 -20.40
CA GLY A 230 15.95 -14.84 -19.02
C GLY A 230 15.58 -13.48 -18.41
N LEU A 231 16.45 -12.92 -17.57
CA LEU A 231 16.25 -11.59 -16.98
C LEU A 231 16.22 -10.53 -18.08
N THR A 232 15.05 -9.95 -18.30
CA THR A 232 14.79 -9.01 -19.40
C THR A 232 14.80 -7.56 -18.94
N ASP A 233 14.19 -7.26 -17.80
CA ASP A 233 14.13 -5.92 -17.23
C ASP A 233 13.92 -6.00 -15.71
N ARG A 234 13.99 -4.87 -15.05
CA ARG A 234 13.67 -4.74 -13.63
C ARG A 234 13.08 -3.36 -13.33
N TYR A 235 12.26 -3.33 -12.29
CA TYR A 235 11.76 -2.12 -11.66
C TYR A 235 12.41 -1.97 -10.28
N ASP A 236 12.95 -0.81 -9.98
CA ASP A 236 13.52 -0.48 -8.67
C ASP A 236 12.53 0.39 -7.91
N LYS A 237 12.27 0.07 -6.65
CA LYS A 237 11.29 0.75 -5.77
C LYS A 237 11.49 2.26 -5.76
N MET A 238 10.46 3.00 -6.18
CA MET A 238 10.51 4.46 -6.30
C MET A 238 10.09 5.16 -5.01
N HIS A 239 9.13 4.60 -4.27
CA HIS A 239 8.67 5.16 -3.00
C HIS A 239 9.14 4.30 -1.83
N ARG A 240 10.17 4.79 -1.12
CA ARG A 240 10.78 4.09 0.01
C ARG A 240 10.06 4.38 1.32
N VAL A 241 10.03 3.39 2.21
CA VAL A 241 9.46 3.52 3.55
C VAL A 241 10.38 4.34 4.45
N VAL A 242 9.84 5.43 5.00
CA VAL A 242 10.56 6.30 5.92
C VAL A 242 10.94 5.52 7.19
N PHE A 243 12.19 5.64 7.62
CA PHE A 243 12.80 4.90 8.74
C PHE A 243 12.84 3.37 8.59
N GLY A 244 12.20 2.81 7.57
CA GLY A 244 12.30 1.38 7.24
C GLY A 244 13.35 1.10 6.16
N GLU A 245 13.44 1.99 5.18
CA GLU A 245 14.30 1.82 4.00
C GLU A 245 15.26 3.01 3.79
N TYR A 246 15.02 4.13 4.42
CA TYR A 246 15.94 5.29 4.43
C TYR A 246 15.69 6.19 5.64
N ILE A 247 16.69 7.02 5.95
CA ILE A 247 16.59 8.05 7.00
C ILE A 247 16.45 9.41 6.28
N PRO A 248 15.33 10.14 6.48
CA PRO A 248 15.16 11.48 5.93
C PRO A 248 16.27 12.42 6.38
N LEU A 249 16.67 13.36 5.52
CA LEU A 249 17.66 14.39 5.82
C LEU A 249 19.03 13.85 6.28
N LYS A 250 19.34 12.56 6.05
CA LYS A 250 20.63 11.94 6.45
C LYS A 250 21.84 12.67 5.84
N LYS A 251 21.69 13.19 4.60
CA LYS A 251 22.75 13.91 3.88
C LYS A 251 22.91 15.34 4.40
N GLU A 252 21.80 16.03 4.66
CA GLU A 252 21.73 17.42 5.09
C GLU A 252 22.04 17.58 6.58
N MET A 253 21.62 16.63 7.40
CA MET A 253 21.77 16.62 8.85
C MET A 253 22.35 15.28 9.35
N PRO A 254 23.66 15.01 9.14
CA PRO A 254 24.26 13.71 9.49
C PRO A 254 24.16 13.33 10.97
N TRP A 255 23.97 14.33 11.85
CA TRP A 255 23.82 14.12 13.30
C TRP A 255 22.50 13.41 13.69
N LEU A 256 21.43 13.50 12.83
CA LEU A 256 20.17 12.77 13.05
C LEU A 256 20.39 11.27 13.15
N ARG A 257 21.42 10.75 12.51
CA ARG A 257 21.78 9.34 12.57
C ARG A 257 22.05 8.84 13.99
N LYS A 258 22.58 9.70 14.88
CA LYS A 258 22.86 9.34 16.29
C LYS A 258 21.60 8.92 17.07
N PHE A 259 20.43 9.33 16.59
CA PHE A 259 19.14 9.00 17.19
C PHE A 259 18.44 7.81 16.53
N THR A 260 19.11 7.13 15.61
CA THR A 260 18.56 5.94 14.93
C THR A 260 19.38 4.70 15.27
N PRO A 261 18.77 3.51 15.45
CA PRO A 261 19.49 2.28 15.74
C PRO A 261 20.18 1.67 14.50
N PHE A 262 20.22 2.39 13.37
CA PHE A 262 20.63 1.85 12.09
C PHE A 262 22.13 1.98 11.83
N PRO A 263 22.76 0.97 11.17
CA PRO A 263 24.17 1.00 10.81
C PRO A 263 24.47 2.08 9.74
N GLU A 264 25.76 2.36 9.53
CA GLU A 264 26.20 3.43 8.62
C GLU A 264 25.70 3.27 7.17
N HIS A 265 25.68 2.04 6.71
CA HIS A 265 25.29 1.67 5.35
C HIS A 265 23.79 1.34 5.22
N PHE A 266 23.00 1.71 6.23
CA PHE A 266 21.56 1.49 6.20
C PHE A 266 20.87 2.28 5.11
N GLY A 267 19.96 1.59 4.43
CA GLY A 267 19.03 2.13 3.45
C GLY A 267 19.27 1.57 2.04
N ILE A 268 18.23 1.75 1.24
CA ILE A 268 18.24 1.43 -0.19
C ILE A 268 18.15 2.72 -1.01
N GLN A 269 18.59 2.66 -2.24
CA GLN A 269 18.45 3.76 -3.19
C GLN A 269 17.02 3.83 -3.72
N LYS A 270 16.63 5.01 -4.19
CA LYS A 270 15.35 5.24 -4.84
C LYS A 270 15.46 4.87 -6.32
N GLY A 271 14.49 4.13 -6.84
CA GLY A 271 14.33 3.92 -8.28
C GLY A 271 14.04 5.24 -9.01
N GLU A 272 14.51 5.36 -10.23
CA GLU A 272 14.46 6.61 -10.99
C GLU A 272 13.16 6.76 -11.79
N LYS A 273 12.60 5.66 -12.30
CA LYS A 273 11.46 5.68 -13.22
C LYS A 273 10.60 4.43 -13.13
N ALA A 274 9.32 4.61 -13.48
CA ALA A 274 8.41 3.50 -13.71
C ALA A 274 8.88 2.61 -14.86
N LYS A 275 8.49 1.36 -14.80
CA LYS A 275 8.78 0.34 -15.83
C LYS A 275 7.48 -0.35 -16.22
N LEU A 276 7.41 -0.75 -17.48
CA LEU A 276 6.36 -1.61 -17.98
C LEU A 276 6.98 -2.90 -18.51
N PHE A 277 6.49 -4.03 -18.04
CA PHE A 277 6.89 -5.35 -18.51
C PHE A 277 5.88 -5.85 -19.54
N LYS A 278 6.34 -6.59 -20.54
CA LYS A 278 5.49 -7.09 -21.63
C LYS A 278 5.67 -8.58 -21.82
N HIS A 279 4.57 -9.31 -21.83
CA HIS A 279 4.55 -10.74 -22.14
C HIS A 279 3.16 -11.17 -22.64
N GLY A 280 3.13 -12.09 -23.62
CA GLY A 280 1.86 -12.68 -24.10
C GLY A 280 0.84 -11.68 -24.67
N GLY A 281 1.28 -10.48 -25.06
CA GLY A 281 0.39 -9.42 -25.54
C GLY A 281 -0.16 -8.50 -24.44
N TRP A 282 0.19 -8.72 -23.18
CA TRP A 282 -0.20 -7.90 -22.04
C TRP A 282 0.93 -7.00 -21.53
N THR A 283 0.54 -5.88 -20.95
CA THR A 283 1.43 -4.89 -20.34
C THR A 283 1.23 -4.86 -18.83
N PHE A 284 2.30 -5.14 -18.06
CA PHE A 284 2.31 -5.20 -16.60
C PHE A 284 3.06 -4.00 -16.01
N ALA A 285 2.48 -3.36 -15.01
CA ALA A 285 3.17 -2.32 -14.25
C ALA A 285 3.54 -2.86 -12.85
N PRO A 286 4.83 -3.12 -12.58
CA PRO A 286 5.28 -3.55 -11.26
C PRO A 286 5.23 -2.40 -10.26
N ILE A 287 4.85 -2.70 -9.03
CA ILE A 287 4.98 -1.86 -7.83
C ILE A 287 5.46 -2.74 -6.66
N ILE A 288 6.11 -2.13 -5.67
CA ILE A 288 6.71 -2.88 -4.57
C ILE A 288 6.14 -2.42 -3.22
N CYS A 289 5.48 -3.36 -2.51
CA CYS A 289 5.05 -3.21 -1.13
C CYS A 289 4.22 -1.93 -0.90
N PHE A 290 4.66 -1.07 -0.01
CA PHE A 290 4.03 0.17 0.42
C PHE A 290 3.71 1.17 -0.72
N GLU A 291 4.19 0.96 -1.93
CA GLU A 291 3.89 1.81 -3.08
C GLU A 291 2.40 1.83 -3.44
N ASP A 292 1.66 0.77 -3.16
CA ASP A 292 0.20 0.74 -3.34
C ASP A 292 -0.56 1.65 -2.37
N THR A 293 0.09 2.10 -1.30
CA THR A 293 -0.49 3.09 -0.38
C THR A 293 -0.36 4.53 -0.89
N VAL A 294 0.38 4.75 -1.99
CA VAL A 294 0.69 6.07 -2.54
C VAL A 294 -0.09 6.31 -3.84
N PRO A 295 -1.30 6.92 -3.75
CA PRO A 295 -2.17 7.10 -4.91
C PRO A 295 -1.50 7.87 -6.05
N GLN A 296 -0.69 8.89 -5.71
CA GLN A 296 0.02 9.72 -6.68
C GLN A 296 1.05 8.92 -7.49
N LEU A 297 1.68 7.92 -6.87
CA LEU A 297 2.62 7.06 -7.57
C LEU A 297 1.88 6.15 -8.57
N VAL A 298 0.87 5.42 -8.10
CA VAL A 298 0.14 4.46 -8.94
C VAL A 298 -0.64 5.17 -10.05
N GLY A 299 -1.31 6.27 -9.71
CA GLY A 299 -1.99 7.13 -10.69
C GLY A 299 -1.01 7.73 -11.70
N GLY A 300 0.16 8.20 -11.24
CA GLY A 300 1.20 8.75 -12.10
C GLY A 300 1.85 7.71 -13.04
N ILE A 301 1.97 6.45 -12.61
CA ILE A 301 2.41 5.35 -13.48
C ILE A 301 1.37 5.12 -14.59
N SER A 302 0.06 5.14 -14.25
CA SER A 302 -1.01 4.97 -15.24
C SER A 302 -1.12 6.13 -16.22
N ASP A 303 -1.00 7.38 -15.75
CA ASP A 303 -1.10 8.58 -16.60
C ASP A 303 0.13 8.77 -17.49
N GLY A 304 1.30 8.44 -16.96
CA GLY A 304 2.58 8.58 -17.67
C GLY A 304 2.93 7.41 -18.58
N ALA A 305 2.09 6.40 -18.69
CA ALA A 305 2.33 5.26 -19.56
C ALA A 305 2.01 5.59 -21.02
N ASP A 306 2.95 5.26 -21.93
CA ASP A 306 2.75 5.44 -23.38
C ASP A 306 1.68 4.49 -23.95
N GLU A 307 1.29 3.47 -23.19
CA GLU A 307 0.31 2.46 -23.57
C GLU A 307 -0.55 2.06 -22.38
N LYS A 308 -1.69 1.41 -22.66
CA LYS A 308 -2.58 0.91 -21.60
C LYS A 308 -1.87 -0.13 -20.75
N ILE A 309 -1.93 0.05 -19.45
CA ILE A 309 -1.55 -0.95 -18.47
C ILE A 309 -2.72 -1.93 -18.30
N ASP A 310 -2.47 -3.22 -18.54
CA ASP A 310 -3.48 -4.26 -18.39
C ASP A 310 -3.66 -4.65 -16.93
N LEU A 311 -2.57 -4.75 -16.16
CA LEU A 311 -2.63 -4.99 -14.71
C LEU A 311 -1.41 -4.43 -13.97
N PHE A 312 -1.61 -4.09 -12.70
CA PHE A 312 -0.54 -3.87 -11.74
C PHE A 312 -0.09 -5.18 -11.10
N VAL A 313 1.20 -5.32 -10.92
CA VAL A 313 1.81 -6.46 -10.20
C VAL A 313 2.48 -5.93 -8.94
N ASN A 314 1.85 -6.14 -7.77
CA ASN A 314 2.41 -5.74 -6.49
C ASN A 314 3.14 -6.92 -5.85
N VAL A 315 4.44 -6.78 -5.66
CA VAL A 315 5.26 -7.70 -4.87
C VAL A 315 5.48 -7.11 -3.49
N THR A 316 5.06 -7.79 -2.42
CA THR A 316 5.06 -7.19 -1.08
C THR A 316 5.46 -8.17 0.03
N ASN A 317 5.87 -7.63 1.18
CA ASN A 317 6.21 -8.40 2.36
C ASN A 317 5.63 -7.74 3.62
N ASP A 318 4.48 -8.24 4.05
CA ASP A 318 3.78 -7.78 5.25
C ASP A 318 4.34 -8.38 6.56
N GLY A 319 5.48 -9.07 6.51
CA GLY A 319 6.13 -9.70 7.66
C GLY A 319 6.53 -8.73 8.79
N TRP A 320 6.59 -7.44 8.48
CA TRP A 320 6.83 -6.38 9.46
C TRP A 320 5.66 -6.17 10.42
N PHE A 321 4.44 -6.52 10.02
CA PHE A 321 3.21 -6.25 10.76
C PHE A 321 2.87 -7.34 11.79
N ALA A 322 3.68 -8.41 11.87
CA ALA A 322 3.55 -9.49 12.85
C ALA A 322 2.12 -10.05 13.03
N GLY A 323 1.37 -10.16 11.94
CA GLY A 323 -0.01 -10.69 11.93
C GLY A 323 -1.08 -9.74 12.46
N SER A 324 -0.76 -8.46 12.63
CA SER A 324 -1.74 -7.42 13.00
C SER A 324 -2.78 -7.18 11.90
N SER A 325 -3.79 -6.33 12.19
CA SER A 325 -4.80 -5.88 11.21
C SER A 325 -4.23 -5.01 10.10
N GLU A 326 -2.97 -4.63 10.18
CA GLU A 326 -2.29 -3.81 9.15
C GLU A 326 -2.23 -4.51 7.80
N SER A 327 -2.07 -5.85 7.78
CA SER A 327 -2.11 -6.63 6.53
C SER A 327 -3.44 -6.50 5.80
N ASP A 328 -4.56 -6.45 6.55
CA ASP A 328 -5.89 -6.28 5.98
C ASP A 328 -6.09 -4.83 5.48
N GLN A 329 -5.57 -3.83 6.22
CA GLN A 329 -5.58 -2.43 5.80
C GLN A 329 -4.73 -2.20 4.55
N HIS A 330 -3.58 -2.85 4.46
CA HIS A 330 -2.71 -2.80 3.29
C HIS A 330 -3.41 -3.38 2.04
N LEU A 331 -4.16 -4.49 2.20
CA LEU A 331 -5.01 -5.02 1.13
C LEU A 331 -6.08 -4.01 0.68
N ILE A 332 -6.74 -3.32 1.62
CA ILE A 332 -7.76 -2.32 1.31
C ILE A 332 -7.17 -1.17 0.49
N THR A 333 -5.94 -0.74 0.78
CA THR A 333 -5.30 0.32 -0.03
C THR A 333 -5.10 -0.10 -1.48
N ALA A 334 -4.71 -1.35 -1.72
CA ALA A 334 -4.59 -1.92 -3.06
C ALA A 334 -5.94 -1.94 -3.80
N MET A 335 -7.05 -2.27 -3.11
CA MET A 335 -8.40 -2.20 -3.68
C MET A 335 -8.74 -0.79 -4.17
N PHE A 336 -8.40 0.25 -3.39
CA PHE A 336 -8.58 1.63 -3.82
C PHE A 336 -7.75 1.97 -5.06
N ARG A 337 -6.52 1.50 -5.16
CA ARG A 337 -5.67 1.73 -6.36
C ARG A 337 -6.28 1.12 -7.61
N ALA A 338 -6.81 -0.10 -7.51
CA ALA A 338 -7.50 -0.73 -8.64
C ALA A 338 -8.72 0.09 -9.10
N ILE A 339 -9.53 0.62 -8.16
CA ILE A 339 -10.68 1.48 -8.50
C ILE A 339 -10.21 2.80 -9.10
N GLU A 340 -9.25 3.47 -8.50
CA GLU A 340 -8.74 4.78 -8.91
C GLU A 340 -8.13 4.77 -10.31
N THR A 341 -7.57 3.63 -10.74
CA THR A 341 -6.98 3.49 -12.06
C THR A 341 -7.85 2.71 -13.04
N ARG A 342 -8.90 2.03 -12.57
CA ARG A 342 -9.68 1.04 -13.33
C ARG A 342 -8.77 -0.01 -13.97
N THR A 343 -7.71 -0.34 -13.27
CA THR A 343 -6.74 -1.35 -13.68
C THR A 343 -6.68 -2.43 -12.60
N PRO A 344 -6.89 -3.71 -12.93
CA PRO A 344 -6.78 -4.78 -11.97
C PRO A 344 -5.39 -4.84 -11.34
N MET A 345 -5.31 -5.37 -10.13
CA MET A 345 -4.04 -5.55 -9.42
C MET A 345 -3.90 -6.96 -8.90
N VAL A 346 -2.75 -7.58 -9.15
CA VAL A 346 -2.37 -8.84 -8.52
C VAL A 346 -1.33 -8.57 -7.44
N ARG A 347 -1.53 -9.14 -6.26
CA ARG A 347 -0.65 -9.00 -5.09
C ARG A 347 -0.06 -10.34 -4.70
N ALA A 348 1.25 -10.51 -4.82
CA ALA A 348 1.99 -11.61 -4.22
C ALA A 348 2.62 -11.14 -2.90
N VAL A 349 2.16 -11.70 -1.79
CA VAL A 349 2.52 -11.25 -0.45
C VAL A 349 3.24 -12.37 0.31
N ASN A 350 4.32 -12.06 1.01
CA ASN A 350 5.01 -13.10 1.78
C ASN A 350 4.17 -13.61 2.97
N THR A 351 3.67 -12.72 3.86
CA THR A 351 2.94 -13.12 5.08
C THR A 351 1.54 -12.58 5.19
N GLY A 352 1.16 -11.59 4.39
CA GLY A 352 -0.17 -10.96 4.40
C GLY A 352 -1.19 -11.71 3.54
N VAL A 353 -2.05 -10.96 2.85
CA VAL A 353 -3.09 -11.50 1.97
C VAL A 353 -2.68 -11.33 0.51
N SER A 354 -2.31 -12.43 -0.15
CA SER A 354 -2.16 -12.45 -1.61
C SER A 354 -3.54 -12.39 -2.25
N ALA A 355 -3.71 -11.64 -3.33
CA ALA A 355 -5.03 -11.41 -3.91
C ALA A 355 -4.97 -11.05 -5.39
N ILE A 356 -6.06 -11.35 -6.10
CA ILE A 356 -6.40 -10.84 -7.42
C ILE A 356 -7.53 -9.86 -7.23
N ILE A 357 -7.31 -8.59 -7.57
CA ILE A 357 -8.23 -7.47 -7.36
C ILE A 357 -8.64 -6.95 -8.74
N ASP A 358 -9.94 -6.94 -9.02
CA ASP A 358 -10.44 -6.40 -10.28
C ASP A 358 -10.53 -4.85 -10.30
N GLY A 359 -10.89 -4.28 -11.44
CA GLY A 359 -11.03 -2.83 -11.62
C GLY A 359 -12.16 -2.20 -10.79
N ASP A 360 -13.05 -2.98 -10.19
CA ASP A 360 -14.04 -2.53 -9.21
C ASP A 360 -13.51 -2.60 -7.76
N GLY A 361 -12.26 -3.02 -7.59
CA GLY A 361 -11.67 -3.24 -6.28
C GLY A 361 -12.20 -4.49 -5.56
N ALA A 362 -12.88 -5.38 -6.28
CA ALA A 362 -13.34 -6.63 -5.69
C ALA A 362 -12.22 -7.68 -5.71
N ILE A 363 -12.04 -8.35 -4.58
CA ILE A 363 -11.13 -9.47 -4.48
C ILE A 363 -11.81 -10.66 -5.14
N ARG A 364 -11.11 -11.28 -6.10
CA ARG A 364 -11.60 -12.46 -6.81
C ARG A 364 -11.10 -13.72 -6.12
N GLU A 365 -12.02 -14.65 -5.92
CA GLU A 365 -11.62 -15.99 -5.48
C GLU A 365 -10.76 -16.64 -6.58
N PRO A 366 -9.61 -17.23 -6.22
CA PRO A 366 -8.78 -17.91 -7.20
C PRO A 366 -9.47 -19.19 -7.70
N GLU A 367 -9.22 -19.57 -8.94
CA GLU A 367 -9.72 -20.84 -9.50
C GLU A 367 -9.06 -22.06 -8.84
N GLU A 368 -7.76 -21.92 -8.55
CA GLU A 368 -7.00 -22.91 -7.79
C GLU A 368 -6.29 -22.25 -6.62
N PHE A 369 -6.53 -22.77 -5.45
CA PHE A 369 -5.90 -22.29 -4.21
C PHE A 369 -5.22 -23.45 -3.51
N LEU A 370 -3.90 -23.50 -3.63
CA LEU A 370 -3.05 -24.55 -3.09
C LEU A 370 -2.42 -24.07 -1.79
N ILE A 371 -2.59 -24.84 -0.71
CA ILE A 371 -1.94 -24.59 0.57
C ILE A 371 -0.97 -25.74 0.85
N PHE A 372 0.30 -25.40 1.03
CA PHE A 372 1.33 -26.35 1.43
C PHE A 372 1.49 -26.34 2.95
N ASN A 373 1.22 -27.46 3.57
CA ASN A 373 1.48 -27.69 4.98
C ASN A 373 2.80 -28.45 5.14
N GLU A 374 3.77 -27.84 5.84
CA GLU A 374 5.02 -28.50 6.15
C GLU A 374 4.81 -29.68 7.11
N GLU A 375 5.68 -30.67 7.01
CA GLU A 375 5.76 -31.75 7.99
C GLU A 375 6.00 -31.18 9.40
N LYS A 376 5.22 -31.64 10.37
CA LYS A 376 5.42 -31.30 11.77
C LYS A 376 6.00 -32.49 12.53
N ARG A 377 6.99 -32.22 13.38
CA ARG A 377 7.65 -33.21 14.24
C ARG A 377 7.51 -32.81 15.71
N ASP A 378 7.46 -33.81 16.58
CA ASP A 378 7.49 -33.61 18.03
C ASP A 378 8.91 -33.34 18.56
N GLU A 379 9.03 -33.09 19.86
CA GLU A 379 10.31 -32.87 20.55
C GLU A 379 11.29 -34.05 20.41
N ASN A 380 10.78 -35.25 20.07
CA ASN A 380 11.58 -36.46 19.85
C ASN A 380 11.86 -36.73 18.36
N ASN A 381 11.64 -35.72 17.50
CA ASN A 381 11.82 -35.78 16.04
C ASN A 381 10.90 -36.81 15.31
N ARG A 382 9.77 -37.20 15.92
CA ARG A 382 8.77 -38.07 15.30
C ARG A 382 7.79 -37.23 14.51
N VAL A 383 7.42 -37.71 13.31
CA VAL A 383 6.40 -37.05 12.46
C VAL A 383 5.05 -37.14 13.15
N ILE A 384 4.45 -35.98 13.48
CA ILE A 384 3.11 -35.87 14.04
C ILE A 384 2.09 -35.40 13.01
N LYS A 385 2.56 -34.77 11.93
CA LYS A 385 1.77 -34.44 10.75
C LYS A 385 2.67 -34.51 9.54
N GLU A 386 2.29 -35.30 8.53
CA GLU A 386 2.99 -35.37 7.26
C GLU A 386 2.78 -34.08 6.45
N ALA A 387 3.72 -33.79 5.56
CA ALA A 387 3.56 -32.70 4.62
C ALA A 387 2.37 -32.98 3.69
N SER A 388 1.53 -31.99 3.44
CA SER A 388 0.39 -32.09 2.54
C SER A 388 0.28 -30.87 1.63
N LEU A 389 -0.30 -31.10 0.46
CA LEU A 389 -0.75 -30.04 -0.45
C LEU A 389 -2.28 -30.09 -0.50
N ASP A 390 -2.91 -29.15 0.18
CA ASP A 390 -4.37 -29.08 0.26
C ASP A 390 -4.89 -28.09 -0.79
N ARG A 391 -6.10 -28.34 -1.29
CA ARG A 391 -6.82 -27.40 -2.16
C ARG A 391 -7.94 -26.75 -1.35
N GLU A 392 -7.94 -25.44 -1.31
CA GLU A 392 -8.97 -24.66 -0.61
C GLU A 392 -9.97 -24.05 -1.60
N GLY A 393 -11.21 -23.88 -1.15
CA GLY A 393 -12.29 -23.33 -1.97
C GLY A 393 -12.50 -21.82 -1.80
N SER A 394 -11.84 -21.19 -0.82
CA SER A 394 -12.08 -19.77 -0.55
C SER A 394 -10.88 -19.08 0.11
N MET A 395 -10.69 -17.81 -0.25
CA MET A 395 -9.77 -16.88 0.40
C MET A 395 -10.23 -16.48 1.82
N ILE A 396 -11.48 -16.70 2.15
CA ILE A 396 -12.04 -16.41 3.48
C ILE A 396 -12.01 -17.70 4.28
N ASP A 397 -11.44 -17.63 5.46
CA ASP A 397 -11.48 -18.70 6.42
C ASP A 397 -12.92 -18.86 6.97
N PRO A 398 -13.57 -20.02 6.81
CA PRO A 398 -14.96 -20.19 7.18
C PRO A 398 -15.19 -20.18 8.70
N GLU A 399 -14.15 -20.45 9.51
CA GLU A 399 -14.27 -20.44 10.96
C GLU A 399 -14.18 -19.04 11.56
N THR A 400 -13.30 -18.20 10.98
CA THR A 400 -13.02 -16.85 11.51
C THR A 400 -13.73 -15.75 10.73
N GLY A 401 -14.16 -16.00 9.49
CA GLY A 401 -14.69 -14.99 8.57
C GLY A 401 -13.65 -13.98 8.10
N CYS A 402 -12.37 -14.22 8.36
CA CYS A 402 -11.26 -13.35 7.97
C CYS A 402 -10.56 -13.85 6.72
N TRP A 403 -9.83 -12.96 6.05
CA TRP A 403 -8.96 -13.34 4.93
C TRP A 403 -7.88 -14.31 5.41
N ARG A 404 -7.66 -15.38 4.64
CA ARG A 404 -6.56 -16.31 4.87
C ARG A 404 -5.22 -15.60 4.62
N LYS A 405 -4.33 -15.70 5.59
CA LYS A 405 -2.98 -15.12 5.58
C LYS A 405 -2.01 -16.00 6.35
N SER A 406 -0.73 -15.68 6.30
CA SER A 406 0.31 -16.41 7.05
C SER A 406 0.37 -17.92 6.75
N MET A 407 0.37 -18.28 5.47
CA MET A 407 0.40 -19.64 4.97
C MET A 407 1.37 -19.78 3.79
N HIS A 408 1.89 -20.96 3.56
CA HIS A 408 2.59 -21.30 2.32
C HIS A 408 1.55 -21.63 1.27
N ALA A 409 1.41 -20.82 0.23
CA ALA A 409 0.33 -20.98 -0.73
C ALA A 409 0.69 -20.54 -2.15
N ALA A 410 -0.08 -21.08 -3.11
CA ALA A 410 -0.14 -20.57 -4.47
C ALA A 410 -1.60 -20.33 -4.86
N LEU A 411 -1.88 -19.14 -5.38
CA LEU A 411 -3.20 -18.73 -5.88
C LEU A 411 -3.10 -18.60 -7.39
N ILE A 412 -3.92 -19.35 -8.12
CA ILE A 412 -3.89 -19.36 -9.58
C ILE A 412 -5.28 -18.99 -10.11
N SER A 413 -5.35 -18.02 -11.02
CA SER A 413 -6.56 -17.61 -11.72
C SER A 413 -6.27 -16.71 -12.90
N ASP A 414 -7.24 -16.57 -13.78
CA ASP A 414 -7.24 -15.56 -14.82
C ASP A 414 -7.55 -14.18 -14.21
N VAL A 415 -6.87 -13.13 -14.70
CA VAL A 415 -7.08 -11.77 -14.23
C VAL A 415 -8.19 -11.11 -15.02
N PRO A 416 -9.28 -10.61 -14.39
CA PRO A 416 -10.34 -9.92 -15.08
C PRO A 416 -9.90 -8.50 -15.52
N LEU A 417 -9.59 -8.31 -16.79
CA LEU A 417 -9.16 -7.05 -17.36
C LEU A 417 -10.32 -6.04 -17.47
N ASP A 418 -10.08 -4.79 -17.13
CA ASP A 418 -11.05 -3.70 -17.17
C ASP A 418 -10.72 -2.72 -18.30
N ASN A 419 -11.71 -2.41 -19.14
CA ASN A 419 -11.56 -1.47 -20.26
C ASN A 419 -12.07 -0.06 -19.94
N ARG A 420 -12.63 0.17 -18.75
CA ARG A 420 -13.09 1.49 -18.34
C ARG A 420 -11.90 2.41 -18.09
N THR A 421 -12.16 3.72 -18.26
CA THR A 421 -11.20 4.77 -17.92
C THR A 421 -11.55 5.42 -16.58
N SER A 422 -10.58 5.95 -15.90
CA SER A 422 -10.73 6.70 -14.66
C SER A 422 -10.48 8.18 -14.89
N PHE A 423 -11.31 9.02 -14.27
CA PHE A 423 -11.09 10.46 -14.24
C PHE A 423 -9.93 10.82 -13.30
N TYR A 424 -9.86 10.12 -12.16
CA TYR A 424 -8.79 10.31 -11.17
C TYR A 424 -7.40 10.11 -11.77
N THR A 425 -7.21 9.11 -12.64
CA THR A 425 -5.92 8.85 -13.30
C THR A 425 -5.38 10.11 -14.00
N ARG A 426 -6.25 10.89 -14.65
CA ARG A 426 -5.87 12.10 -15.39
C ARG A 426 -5.74 13.34 -14.53
N THR A 427 -6.47 13.43 -13.44
CA THR A 427 -6.61 14.65 -12.63
C THR A 427 -5.91 14.57 -11.28
N GLY A 428 -5.53 13.36 -10.86
CA GLY A 428 -4.90 13.13 -9.55
C GLY A 428 -5.77 13.61 -8.39
N ASP A 429 -5.15 14.18 -7.40
CA ASP A 429 -5.75 14.59 -6.12
C ASP A 429 -6.56 15.89 -6.17
N TRP A 430 -7.12 16.24 -7.32
CA TRP A 430 -7.85 17.49 -7.52
C TRP A 430 -8.88 17.76 -6.42
N PHE A 431 -9.60 16.72 -5.99
CA PHE A 431 -10.63 16.84 -4.96
C PHE A 431 -10.03 17.16 -3.58
N GLY A 432 -9.00 16.42 -3.18
CA GLY A 432 -8.28 16.67 -1.93
C GLY A 432 -7.68 18.07 -1.90
N LEU A 433 -7.04 18.50 -2.98
CA LEU A 433 -6.50 19.85 -3.12
C LEU A 433 -7.59 20.92 -3.02
N SER A 434 -8.74 20.69 -3.68
CA SER A 434 -9.89 21.61 -3.59
C SER A 434 -10.41 21.75 -2.16
N CYS A 435 -10.47 20.65 -1.38
CA CYS A 435 -10.82 20.68 0.03
C CYS A 435 -9.81 21.49 0.85
N CYS A 436 -8.51 21.33 0.60
CA CYS A 436 -7.46 22.11 1.25
C CYS A 436 -7.58 23.60 0.95
N PHE A 437 -7.79 23.97 -0.32
CA PHE A 437 -8.00 25.37 -0.72
C PHE A 437 -9.25 25.97 -0.07
N ALA A 438 -10.36 25.22 -0.04
CA ALA A 438 -11.56 25.66 0.65
C ALA A 438 -11.33 25.87 2.15
N ALA A 439 -10.64 24.97 2.82
CA ALA A 439 -10.32 25.11 4.24
C ALA A 439 -9.47 26.34 4.52
N VAL A 440 -8.44 26.59 3.71
CA VAL A 440 -7.59 27.78 3.82
C VAL A 440 -8.39 29.06 3.56
N PHE A 441 -9.24 29.06 2.51
CA PHE A 441 -10.10 30.21 2.20
C PHE A 441 -11.04 30.55 3.37
N PHE A 442 -11.75 29.58 3.91
CA PHE A 442 -12.67 29.79 5.04
C PHE A 442 -11.93 30.21 6.31
N PHE A 443 -10.73 29.69 6.54
CA PHE A 443 -9.90 30.11 7.66
C PHE A 443 -9.57 31.61 7.56
N PHE A 444 -9.08 32.10 6.42
CA PHE A 444 -8.77 33.52 6.24
C PHE A 444 -10.02 34.38 6.20
N ALA A 445 -11.11 33.93 5.59
CA ALA A 445 -12.40 34.64 5.61
C ALA A 445 -12.90 34.82 7.05
N GLY A 446 -12.73 33.80 7.91
CA GLY A 446 -13.07 33.90 9.33
C GLY A 446 -12.22 34.92 10.09
N LEU A 447 -10.92 35.03 9.75
CA LEU A 447 -10.05 36.06 10.36
C LEU A 447 -10.42 37.49 9.95
N LEU A 448 -10.99 37.66 8.75
CA LEU A 448 -11.42 38.97 8.23
C LEU A 448 -12.82 39.37 8.73
N GLN A 449 -13.60 38.47 9.31
CA GLN A 449 -14.88 38.83 9.91
C GLN A 449 -14.62 39.75 11.12
N LYS A 450 -15.19 40.95 11.09
CA LYS A 450 -15.14 41.88 12.22
C LYS A 450 -15.76 41.20 13.43
N LYS A 451 -15.06 41.17 14.55
CA LYS A 451 -15.66 40.77 15.84
C LYS A 451 -16.93 41.58 16.02
N PRO A 452 -18.06 40.97 16.41
CA PRO A 452 -19.25 41.75 16.76
C PRO A 452 -18.86 42.80 17.77
N GLN A 453 -19.26 44.04 17.51
CA GLN A 453 -19.02 45.12 18.47
C GLN A 453 -19.71 44.78 19.79
N PRO A 454 -19.07 44.94 20.92
CA PRO A 454 -19.75 44.74 22.20
C PRO A 454 -21.00 45.63 22.24
N VAL A 455 -22.11 45.01 22.62
CA VAL A 455 -23.37 45.78 22.83
C VAL A 455 -23.07 46.89 23.83
N PRO A 456 -23.43 48.18 23.53
CA PRO A 456 -23.20 49.27 24.45
C PRO A 456 -23.89 48.96 25.78
N THR A 457 -23.17 49.06 26.88
CA THR A 457 -23.76 48.88 28.22
C THR A 457 -24.77 50.04 28.49
N ASP A 458 -25.80 49.73 29.24
CA ASP A 458 -26.87 50.72 29.60
C ASP A 458 -26.27 52.04 30.16
N SER A 459 -25.06 52.03 30.74
CA SER A 459 -24.34 53.18 31.17
C SER A 459 -23.85 54.07 30.02
N GLU A 460 -23.58 53.53 28.82
CA GLU A 460 -23.15 54.31 27.63
C GLU A 460 -24.36 54.87 26.87
N VAL A 461 -25.54 54.22 26.99
CA VAL A 461 -26.81 54.71 26.43
C VAL A 461 -27.34 55.89 27.26
N SER A 462 -27.13 55.88 28.57
CA SER A 462 -27.56 56.97 29.48
C SER A 462 -26.74 58.27 29.36
N GLN A 463 -25.58 58.23 28.73
CA GLN A 463 -24.75 59.42 28.50
C GLN A 463 -25.01 60.12 27.14
N ARG A 464 -25.89 59.57 26.32
CA ARG A 464 -26.25 60.11 25.00
C ARG A 464 -27.63 60.78 24.92
N ASN A 465 -28.35 60.85 26.05
CA ASN A 465 -29.62 61.57 26.17
C ASN A 465 -29.40 62.84 27.06
#